data_19edee6561b5c31b36fed68eeed1ecea
#
_entry.id   19edee6561b5c31b36fed68eeed1ecea
#
_cell.length_a   1.000
_cell.length_b   1.000
_cell.length_c   1.000
_cell.angle_alpha   90.00
_cell.angle_beta   90.00
_cell.angle_gamma   90.00
#
_symmetry.space_group_name_H-M   'P 1'
#
loop_
_entity.id
_entity.type
_entity.pdbx_description
1 polymer ?
#
loop_
_entity_poly.entity_id
_entity_poly.type
_entity_poly.pdbx_seq_one_letter_code
_entity_poly.pdbx_strand_id
1 'polypeptide(L)'
;MELNDKFGTSIKGMFIELIDRLLREKNDFISYKEITDKFMEEHPEVEIPTKPYRNNGLKQAKEAIRECLKKRGLDFEEKQGKKKTETLFKYPENTPDDLLSPLQMQEKTRKIRLKTLSELIQKSRGLLSSSCLAKFQLQAEEEINNIDAMPIIEFDANEHLRNLDLLPTLYYAIRDRQALRFTYCPYGKPKRDLTFHPHYLKEYNLRWFVFGLAIDDNGQQHHPNICALDRIKGKIVVVETTEYIPSTIDYSTYFDDIVGVTHINGDKKKIIEIETKDYYTYMRILTKQLHKSQKIVQQWNSRNRTGRFSIEVIPNKELLGLLMSFENHIEIFGTYRKTFEREVNKIYNLYKNNLL
;
A
#
# COMPACT_ATOMS: atom_id res chain seq x y z
N MET A 1 29.07 -0.92 26.59
CA MET A 1 29.34 -2.34 26.29
C MET A 1 28.68 -2.60 24.94
N GLU A 2 29.43 -2.49 23.84
CA GLU A 2 28.93 -2.80 22.52
C GLU A 2 28.68 -4.30 22.47
N LEU A 3 27.43 -4.68 22.53
CA LEU A 3 27.00 -6.04 22.20
C LEU A 3 27.38 -6.30 20.73
N ASN A 4 28.29 -7.25 20.58
CA ASN A 4 28.78 -7.70 19.28
C ASN A 4 27.65 -8.51 18.59
N ASP A 5 26.59 -7.83 18.14
CA ASP A 5 25.40 -8.40 17.51
C ASP A 5 25.71 -8.98 16.14
N LYS A 6 26.42 -10.10 16.11
CA LYS A 6 26.82 -10.79 14.86
C LYS A 6 25.59 -11.28 14.07
N PHE A 7 24.49 -11.62 14.75
CA PHE A 7 23.30 -12.22 14.17
C PHE A 7 22.02 -11.40 14.42
N GLY A 8 22.15 -10.17 14.91
CA GLY A 8 21.04 -9.26 15.20
C GLY A 8 20.39 -9.46 16.57
N THR A 9 19.55 -8.48 16.94
CA THR A 9 18.85 -8.43 18.25
C THR A 9 17.57 -9.27 18.27
N SER A 10 17.25 -10.00 17.20
CA SER A 10 16.09 -10.91 17.19
C SER A 10 16.33 -12.12 18.08
N ILE A 11 15.29 -12.62 18.72
CA ILE A 11 15.36 -13.85 19.56
C ILE A 11 16.03 -15.00 18.81
N LYS A 12 15.74 -15.15 17.51
CA LYS A 12 16.41 -16.13 16.64
C LYS A 12 17.92 -15.89 16.54
N GLY A 13 18.33 -14.64 16.32
CA GLY A 13 19.75 -14.25 16.22
C GLY A 13 20.50 -14.52 17.50
N MET A 14 19.93 -14.14 18.64
CA MET A 14 20.49 -14.39 19.97
C MET A 14 20.67 -15.90 20.23
N PHE A 15 19.67 -16.72 19.85
CA PHE A 15 19.80 -18.17 19.96
C PHE A 15 20.84 -18.77 19.01
N ILE A 16 21.02 -18.24 17.80
CA ILE A 16 22.08 -18.69 16.89
C ILE A 16 23.45 -18.50 17.54
N GLU A 17 23.68 -17.32 18.12
CA GLU A 17 24.95 -16.99 18.79
C GLU A 17 25.20 -17.88 20.01
N LEU A 18 24.16 -18.06 20.85
CA LEU A 18 24.26 -18.91 22.04
C LEU A 18 24.50 -20.38 21.68
N ILE A 19 23.76 -20.94 20.72
CA ILE A 19 23.91 -22.34 20.30
C ILE A 19 25.33 -22.57 19.75
N ASP A 20 25.80 -21.70 18.83
CA ASP A 20 27.14 -21.86 18.26
C ASP A 20 28.23 -21.81 19.32
N ARG A 21 28.12 -20.84 20.24
CA ARG A 21 29.06 -20.71 21.36
C ARG A 21 29.06 -21.95 22.26
N LEU A 22 27.88 -22.40 22.74
CA LEU A 22 27.79 -23.58 23.61
C LEU A 22 28.31 -24.85 22.95
N LEU A 23 28.01 -25.08 21.66
CA LEU A 23 28.47 -26.26 20.93
C LEU A 23 30.00 -26.25 20.73
N ARG A 24 30.61 -25.09 20.51
CA ARG A 24 32.09 -24.97 20.38
C ARG A 24 32.81 -25.04 21.71
N GLU A 25 32.28 -24.38 22.75
CA GLU A 25 32.93 -24.37 24.09
C GLU A 25 32.88 -25.76 24.72
N LYS A 26 31.74 -26.45 24.63
CA LYS A 26 31.61 -27.78 25.28
C LYS A 26 32.19 -28.90 24.47
N ASN A 27 32.19 -28.77 23.16
CA ASN A 27 32.53 -29.84 22.22
C ASN A 27 31.82 -31.17 22.56
N ASP A 28 30.61 -31.10 23.09
CA ASP A 28 29.75 -32.20 23.51
C ASP A 28 28.29 -31.93 23.20
N PHE A 29 27.45 -32.93 23.43
CA PHE A 29 26.02 -32.85 23.21
C PHE A 29 25.32 -31.88 24.19
N ILE A 30 24.48 -31.00 23.64
CA ILE A 30 23.64 -30.08 24.42
C ILE A 30 22.16 -30.36 24.19
N SER A 31 21.32 -29.98 25.16
CA SER A 31 19.88 -30.13 25.10
C SER A 31 19.19 -28.78 24.84
N TYR A 32 17.95 -28.83 24.34
CA TYR A 32 17.12 -27.63 24.23
C TYR A 32 16.87 -26.96 25.59
N LYS A 33 16.77 -27.77 26.66
CA LYS A 33 16.57 -27.26 28.00
C LYS A 33 17.78 -26.45 28.46
N GLU A 34 18.97 -26.98 28.27
CA GLU A 34 20.22 -26.34 28.64
C GLU A 34 20.41 -25.00 27.92
N ILE A 35 20.10 -24.96 26.61
CA ILE A 35 20.15 -23.72 25.82
C ILE A 35 19.15 -22.69 26.36
N THR A 36 17.93 -23.14 26.70
CA THR A 36 16.86 -22.25 27.20
C THR A 36 17.23 -21.72 28.58
N ASP A 37 17.71 -22.58 29.49
CA ASP A 37 18.11 -22.18 30.84
C ASP A 37 19.25 -21.15 30.76
N LYS A 38 20.24 -21.36 29.90
CA LYS A 38 21.35 -20.44 29.71
C LYS A 38 20.93 -19.13 29.06
N PHE A 39 20.00 -19.18 28.12
CA PHE A 39 19.43 -17.99 27.48
C PHE A 39 18.70 -17.12 28.50
N MET A 40 17.89 -17.69 29.37
CA MET A 40 17.16 -16.96 30.42
C MET A 40 18.11 -16.37 31.49
N GLU A 41 19.24 -17.04 31.76
CA GLU A 41 20.26 -16.52 32.63
C GLU A 41 20.95 -15.27 32.03
N GLU A 42 21.25 -15.30 30.74
CA GLU A 42 21.98 -14.21 30.05
C GLU A 42 21.07 -13.06 29.61
N HIS A 43 19.75 -13.33 29.37
CA HIS A 43 18.77 -12.38 28.88
C HIS A 43 17.49 -12.38 29.74
N PRO A 44 17.57 -12.00 31.01
CA PRO A 44 16.43 -12.02 31.94
C PRO A 44 15.29 -11.05 31.52
N GLU A 45 15.61 -10.06 30.67
CA GLU A 45 14.67 -9.06 30.14
C GLU A 45 13.83 -9.61 28.96
N VAL A 46 14.18 -10.76 28.39
CA VAL A 46 13.51 -11.32 27.22
C VAL A 46 12.47 -12.35 27.66
N GLU A 47 11.18 -12.04 27.46
CA GLU A 47 10.10 -13.02 27.67
C GLU A 47 10.10 -14.04 26.54
N ILE A 48 10.41 -15.31 26.87
CA ILE A 48 10.24 -16.43 25.96
C ILE A 48 8.83 -17.01 26.16
N PRO A 49 8.02 -17.19 25.09
CA PRO A 49 6.71 -17.85 25.20
C PRO A 49 6.84 -19.24 25.86
N THR A 50 6.18 -19.43 26.98
CA THR A 50 6.26 -20.64 27.82
C THR A 50 5.51 -21.86 27.24
N LYS A 51 4.80 -21.73 26.13
CA LYS A 51 4.08 -22.86 25.49
C LYS A 51 4.83 -23.43 24.30
N PRO A 52 4.61 -24.73 24.02
CA PRO A 52 5.65 -25.63 23.56
C PRO A 52 6.21 -25.22 22.19
N TYR A 53 7.45 -24.90 22.19
CA TYR A 53 8.52 -25.09 21.18
C TYR A 53 8.17 -25.06 19.66
N ARG A 54 6.96 -24.77 19.23
CA ARG A 54 6.62 -24.82 17.79
C ARG A 54 7.07 -23.60 16.98
N ASN A 55 7.18 -22.43 17.62
CA ASN A 55 7.55 -21.18 16.93
C ASN A 55 8.50 -20.27 17.74
N ASN A 56 9.26 -20.83 18.68
CA ASN A 56 10.26 -20.03 19.38
C ASN A 56 11.53 -19.88 18.52
N GLY A 57 12.21 -18.77 18.66
CA GLY A 57 13.46 -18.48 17.95
C GLY A 57 14.52 -19.61 18.06
N LEU A 58 14.48 -20.43 19.10
CA LEU A 58 15.39 -21.55 19.34
C LEU A 58 15.31 -22.61 18.24
N LYS A 59 14.10 -23.07 17.87
CA LYS A 59 13.93 -24.06 16.80
C LYS A 59 14.36 -23.48 15.46
N GLN A 60 13.98 -22.25 15.18
CA GLN A 60 14.38 -21.54 13.96
C GLN A 60 15.89 -21.31 13.90
N ALA A 61 16.52 -21.01 15.03
CA ALA A 61 17.96 -20.85 15.14
C ALA A 61 18.69 -22.17 14.83
N LYS A 62 18.27 -23.27 15.46
CA LYS A 62 18.84 -24.61 15.17
C LYS A 62 18.70 -24.99 13.70
N GLU A 63 17.52 -24.75 13.10
CA GLU A 63 17.30 -25.07 11.70
C GLU A 63 18.17 -24.22 10.76
N ALA A 64 18.34 -22.93 11.04
CA ALA A 64 19.23 -22.07 10.28
C ALA A 64 20.70 -22.54 10.33
N ILE A 65 21.17 -22.99 11.51
CA ILE A 65 22.52 -23.56 11.65
C ILE A 65 22.60 -24.89 10.89
N ARG A 66 21.56 -25.74 10.96
CA ARG A 66 21.48 -26.99 10.22
C ARG A 66 21.58 -26.80 8.71
N GLU A 67 20.91 -25.79 8.17
CA GLU A 67 21.01 -25.42 6.76
C GLU A 67 22.44 -25.02 6.37
N CYS A 68 23.15 -24.30 7.23
CA CYS A 68 24.56 -23.99 7.00
C CYS A 68 25.43 -25.24 6.99
N LEU A 69 25.18 -26.20 7.89
CA LEU A 69 25.86 -27.50 7.92
C LEU A 69 25.58 -28.30 6.62
N LYS A 70 24.30 -28.41 6.21
CA LYS A 70 23.90 -29.14 5.00
C LYS A 70 24.56 -28.58 3.73
N LYS A 71 24.70 -27.26 3.62
CA LYS A 71 25.43 -26.63 2.49
C LYS A 71 26.91 -27.02 2.43
N ARG A 72 27.46 -27.52 3.52
CA ARG A 72 28.83 -28.04 3.62
C ARG A 72 28.88 -29.57 3.61
N GLY A 73 27.75 -30.25 3.37
CA GLY A 73 27.65 -31.71 3.39
C GLY A 73 27.65 -32.32 4.78
N LEU A 74 27.39 -31.56 5.81
CA LEU A 74 27.37 -31.94 7.21
C LEU A 74 25.92 -31.89 7.78
N ASP A 75 25.72 -32.55 8.93
CA ASP A 75 24.50 -32.35 9.76
C ASP A 75 24.88 -32.50 11.23
N PHE A 76 24.00 -32.10 12.13
CA PHE A 76 24.19 -32.32 13.55
C PHE A 76 24.31 -33.79 13.86
N GLU A 77 25.20 -34.15 14.76
CA GLU A 77 25.14 -35.43 15.44
C GLU A 77 24.07 -35.39 16.48
N GLU A 78 23.09 -36.29 16.42
CA GLU A 78 21.95 -36.32 17.33
C GLU A 78 21.90 -37.64 18.09
N LYS A 79 21.57 -37.57 19.39
CA LYS A 79 21.29 -38.76 20.21
C LYS A 79 20.07 -38.50 21.12
N GLN A 80 19.43 -39.59 21.53
CA GLN A 80 18.34 -39.53 22.48
C GLN A 80 18.87 -39.28 23.89
N GLY A 81 18.27 -38.31 24.61
CA GLY A 81 18.60 -38.01 25.98
C GLY A 81 17.98 -39.04 26.99
N LYS A 82 18.10 -38.73 28.26
CA LYS A 82 17.57 -39.59 29.32
C LYS A 82 16.05 -39.78 29.31
N LYS A 83 15.34 -38.75 28.78
CA LYS A 83 13.86 -38.84 28.53
C LYS A 83 13.62 -39.15 27.06
N LYS A 84 12.65 -40.01 26.74
CA LYS A 84 12.27 -40.41 25.37
C LYS A 84 11.94 -39.23 24.45
N THR A 85 11.59 -38.07 25.01
CA THR A 85 11.23 -36.84 24.28
C THR A 85 12.39 -35.84 24.18
N GLU A 86 13.56 -36.16 24.72
CA GLU A 86 14.71 -35.27 24.76
C GLU A 86 15.70 -35.63 23.65
N THR A 87 15.97 -34.72 22.75
CA THR A 87 17.01 -34.86 21.72
C THR A 87 18.18 -34.00 22.11
N LEU A 88 19.36 -34.62 22.18
CA LEU A 88 20.63 -33.95 22.36
C LEU A 88 21.32 -33.87 21.01
N PHE A 89 22.05 -32.76 20.76
CA PHE A 89 22.76 -32.56 19.50
C PHE A 89 24.11 -31.87 19.74
N LYS A 90 25.06 -32.16 18.85
CA LYS A 90 26.38 -31.51 18.81
C LYS A 90 26.82 -31.25 17.36
N TYR A 91 27.86 -30.46 17.21
CA TYR A 91 28.53 -30.31 15.93
C TYR A 91 29.32 -31.57 15.57
N PRO A 92 29.38 -31.92 14.27
CA PRO A 92 30.32 -32.96 13.80
C PRO A 92 31.77 -32.46 13.97
N GLU A 93 32.71 -33.40 14.14
CA GLU A 93 34.14 -33.10 14.41
C GLU A 93 34.79 -32.15 13.39
N ASN A 94 34.35 -32.17 12.14
CA ASN A 94 34.90 -31.36 11.05
C ASN A 94 34.11 -30.05 10.79
N THR A 95 33.43 -29.51 11.78
CA THR A 95 32.67 -28.28 11.61
C THR A 95 33.61 -27.09 11.40
N PRO A 96 33.51 -26.35 10.28
CA PRO A 96 34.41 -25.25 10.01
C PRO A 96 34.12 -24.02 10.93
N ASP A 97 35.15 -23.24 11.22
CA ASP A 97 35.05 -22.07 12.06
C ASP A 97 34.16 -20.97 11.42
N ASP A 98 34.16 -20.93 10.08
CA ASP A 98 33.37 -19.98 9.28
C ASP A 98 31.96 -20.46 8.95
N LEU A 99 31.47 -21.53 9.60
CA LEU A 99 30.16 -22.15 9.32
C LEU A 99 29.03 -21.11 9.20
N LEU A 100 28.98 -20.16 10.11
CA LEU A 100 27.89 -19.16 10.22
C LEU A 100 28.16 -17.86 9.46
N SER A 101 29.28 -17.74 8.74
CA SER A 101 29.61 -16.57 7.93
C SER A 101 28.50 -16.14 6.95
N PRO A 102 27.78 -17.07 6.28
CA PRO A 102 26.66 -16.68 5.43
C PRO A 102 25.54 -15.98 6.19
N LEU A 103 25.19 -16.43 7.40
CA LEU A 103 24.14 -15.81 8.24
C LEU A 103 24.58 -14.43 8.75
N GLN A 104 25.84 -14.29 9.14
CA GLN A 104 26.43 -13.00 9.54
C GLN A 104 26.40 -11.99 8.39
N MET A 105 26.72 -12.42 7.18
CA MET A 105 26.70 -11.58 5.98
C MET A 105 25.28 -11.14 5.63
N GLN A 106 24.30 -12.05 5.73
CA GLN A 106 22.87 -11.71 5.53
C GLN A 106 22.41 -10.65 6.53
N GLU A 107 22.73 -10.81 7.81
CA GLU A 107 22.34 -9.83 8.85
C GLU A 107 23.05 -8.48 8.66
N LYS A 108 24.31 -8.48 8.29
CA LYS A 108 25.05 -7.25 7.95
C LYS A 108 24.38 -6.51 6.78
N THR A 109 24.02 -7.25 5.73
CA THR A 109 23.33 -6.69 4.57
C THR A 109 21.96 -6.14 4.95
N ARG A 110 21.21 -6.86 5.79
CA ARG A 110 19.93 -6.39 6.32
C ARG A 110 20.07 -5.10 7.11
N LYS A 111 21.04 -5.01 8.03
CA LYS A 111 21.31 -3.79 8.81
C LYS A 111 21.64 -2.59 7.91
N ILE A 112 22.45 -2.79 6.86
CA ILE A 112 22.76 -1.73 5.90
C ILE A 112 21.50 -1.28 5.17
N ARG A 113 20.65 -2.19 4.69
CA ARG A 113 19.39 -1.86 4.00
C ARG A 113 18.44 -1.09 4.89
N LEU A 114 18.26 -1.52 6.17
CA LEU A 114 17.42 -0.84 7.14
C LEU A 114 17.94 0.57 7.45
N LYS A 115 19.24 0.74 7.59
CA LYS A 115 19.85 2.07 7.80
C LYS A 115 19.60 2.99 6.62
N THR A 116 19.85 2.51 5.39
CA THR A 116 19.59 3.27 4.16
C THR A 116 18.11 3.66 4.05
N LEU A 117 17.20 2.74 4.37
CA LEU A 117 15.77 2.99 4.38
C LEU A 117 15.40 4.09 5.40
N SER A 118 15.90 4.00 6.62
CA SER A 118 15.66 5.01 7.68
C SER A 118 16.14 6.39 7.25
N GLU A 119 17.29 6.48 6.59
CA GLU A 119 17.84 7.74 6.07
C GLU A 119 16.94 8.31 4.94
N LEU A 120 16.44 7.45 4.03
CA LEU A 120 15.52 7.86 2.98
C LEU A 120 14.20 8.37 3.55
N ILE A 121 13.63 7.68 4.54
CA ILE A 121 12.40 8.09 5.22
C ILE A 121 12.61 9.43 5.91
N GLN A 122 13.73 9.61 6.61
CA GLN A 122 14.03 10.86 7.28
C GLN A 122 14.18 12.04 6.31
N LYS A 123 14.85 11.84 5.18
CA LYS A 123 15.00 12.85 4.12
C LYS A 123 13.68 13.15 3.41
N SER A 124 12.75 12.19 3.38
CA SER A 124 11.42 12.33 2.76
C SER A 124 10.37 12.97 3.68
N ARG A 125 10.71 13.21 4.96
CA ARG A 125 9.82 13.92 5.89
C ARG A 125 9.54 15.32 5.37
N GLY A 126 8.25 15.66 5.26
CA GLY A 126 7.78 16.91 4.67
C GLY A 126 7.55 16.90 3.15
N LEU A 127 8.04 15.86 2.44
CA LEU A 127 7.77 15.68 1.00
C LEU A 127 6.59 14.72 0.75
N LEU A 128 6.38 13.76 1.65
CA LEU A 128 5.33 12.76 1.56
C LEU A 128 4.35 12.91 2.73
N SER A 129 3.08 12.58 2.48
CA SER A 129 2.10 12.51 3.58
C SER A 129 2.51 11.42 4.59
N SER A 130 2.10 11.58 5.85
CA SER A 130 2.39 10.58 6.90
C SER A 130 1.88 9.18 6.54
N SER A 131 0.72 9.10 5.86
CA SER A 131 0.16 7.84 5.38
C SER A 131 1.03 7.18 4.29
N CYS A 132 1.54 7.97 3.35
CA CYS A 132 2.41 7.49 2.28
C CYS A 132 3.75 7.00 2.84
N LEU A 133 4.34 7.74 3.80
CA LEU A 133 5.57 7.33 4.48
C LEU A 133 5.41 6.02 5.25
N ALA A 134 4.30 5.87 5.99
CA ALA A 134 4.02 4.65 6.74
C ALA A 134 3.88 3.42 5.82
N LYS A 135 3.16 3.56 4.71
CA LYS A 135 3.04 2.49 3.70
C LYS A 135 4.40 2.11 3.12
N PHE A 136 5.20 3.10 2.70
CA PHE A 136 6.52 2.88 2.14
C PHE A 136 7.45 2.18 3.14
N GLN A 137 7.44 2.62 4.40
CA GLN A 137 8.24 2.01 5.46
C GLN A 137 7.88 0.55 5.66
N LEU A 138 6.58 0.24 5.83
CA LEU A 138 6.11 -1.12 6.06
C LEU A 138 6.39 -2.03 4.87
N GLN A 139 6.16 -1.58 3.64
CA GLN A 139 6.45 -2.35 2.44
C GLN A 139 7.94 -2.67 2.32
N ALA A 140 8.80 -1.68 2.57
CA ALA A 140 10.24 -1.88 2.48
C ALA A 140 10.77 -2.77 3.63
N GLU A 141 10.19 -2.70 4.83
CA GLU A 141 10.51 -3.62 5.92
C GLU A 141 10.09 -5.06 5.58
N GLU A 142 8.92 -5.24 4.97
CA GLU A 142 8.44 -6.52 4.50
C GLU A 142 9.39 -7.14 3.45
N GLU A 143 9.77 -6.39 2.43
CA GLU A 143 10.71 -6.84 1.39
C GLU A 143 12.10 -7.17 1.95
N ILE A 144 12.56 -6.46 2.99
CA ILE A 144 13.87 -6.73 3.62
C ILE A 144 13.82 -7.96 4.52
N ASN A 145 12.69 -8.21 5.18
CA ASN A 145 12.58 -9.24 6.21
C ASN A 145 12.01 -10.57 5.70
N ASN A 146 11.25 -10.56 4.61
CA ASN A 146 10.46 -11.72 4.14
C ASN A 146 10.93 -12.21 2.77
N ILE A 147 12.08 -12.85 2.71
CA ILE A 147 12.54 -13.47 1.45
C ILE A 147 11.77 -14.78 1.17
N ASP A 148 11.26 -15.46 2.22
CA ASP A 148 10.63 -16.80 2.11
C ASP A 148 9.37 -16.96 2.97
N ALA A 149 8.80 -15.90 3.53
CA ALA A 149 7.63 -15.96 4.40
C ALA A 149 6.35 -15.48 3.71
N MET A 150 5.20 -15.94 4.21
CA MET A 150 3.90 -15.46 3.78
C MET A 150 3.81 -13.94 4.04
N PRO A 151 3.35 -13.13 3.07
CA PRO A 151 3.24 -11.68 3.28
C PRO A 151 2.33 -11.35 4.47
N ILE A 152 2.77 -10.42 5.30
CA ILE A 152 2.03 -9.96 6.49
C ILE A 152 1.11 -8.80 6.14
N ILE A 153 1.45 -8.03 5.08
CA ILE A 153 0.76 -6.81 4.67
C ILE A 153 0.45 -6.88 3.19
N GLU A 154 -0.77 -6.50 2.85
CA GLU A 154 -1.19 -6.22 1.49
C GLU A 154 -1.69 -4.78 1.40
N PHE A 155 -1.21 -4.03 0.42
CA PHE A 155 -1.71 -2.70 0.10
C PHE A 155 -2.67 -2.77 -1.07
N ASP A 156 -3.76 -1.99 -0.97
CA ASP A 156 -4.65 -1.80 -2.10
C ASP A 156 -3.85 -1.19 -3.27
N ALA A 157 -3.65 -1.98 -4.31
CA ALA A 157 -2.88 -1.64 -5.49
C ALA A 157 -3.60 -2.15 -6.74
N ASN A 158 -3.39 -1.45 -7.86
CA ASN A 158 -3.86 -1.89 -9.15
C ASN A 158 -2.69 -2.47 -9.95
N GLU A 159 -2.47 -3.77 -9.84
CA GLU A 159 -1.39 -4.47 -10.55
C GLU A 159 -1.51 -4.38 -12.08
N HIS A 160 -2.71 -4.09 -12.60
CA HIS A 160 -2.97 -3.92 -14.03
C HIS A 160 -2.82 -2.47 -14.50
N LEU A 161 -2.43 -1.55 -13.61
CA LEU A 161 -2.23 -0.16 -13.97
C LEU A 161 -1.01 -0.03 -14.90
N ARG A 162 -1.27 0.45 -16.10
CA ARG A 162 -0.24 0.61 -17.15
C ARG A 162 0.25 2.04 -17.21
N ASN A 163 1.46 2.20 -17.76
CA ASN A 163 2.04 3.50 -18.10
C ASN A 163 2.35 4.40 -16.88
N LEU A 164 2.61 3.82 -15.71
CA LEU A 164 3.12 4.58 -14.57
C LEU A 164 4.49 5.20 -14.84
N ASP A 165 5.27 4.59 -15.71
CA ASP A 165 6.55 5.06 -16.23
C ASP A 165 6.44 6.40 -16.98
N LEU A 166 5.25 6.79 -17.43
CA LEU A 166 4.99 8.09 -18.05
C LEU A 166 4.86 9.23 -17.04
N LEU A 167 4.63 8.94 -15.75
CA LEU A 167 4.44 9.97 -14.72
C LEU A 167 5.59 11.00 -14.65
N PRO A 168 6.87 10.59 -14.62
CA PRO A 168 7.97 11.55 -14.63
C PRO A 168 7.97 12.46 -15.89
N THR A 169 7.75 11.87 -17.07
CA THR A 169 7.68 12.60 -18.33
C THR A 169 6.57 13.65 -18.31
N LEU A 170 5.38 13.27 -17.86
CA LEU A 170 4.24 14.18 -17.74
C LEU A 170 4.48 15.27 -16.69
N TYR A 171 5.07 14.91 -15.55
CA TYR A 171 5.42 15.87 -14.51
C TYR A 171 6.39 16.94 -15.02
N TYR A 172 7.46 16.52 -15.68
CA TYR A 172 8.44 17.47 -16.25
C TYR A 172 7.83 18.32 -17.36
N ALA A 173 7.00 17.75 -18.22
CA ALA A 173 6.33 18.52 -19.26
C ALA A 173 5.39 19.61 -18.70
N ILE A 174 4.69 19.33 -17.59
CA ILE A 174 3.89 20.34 -16.88
C ILE A 174 4.78 21.43 -16.29
N ARG A 175 5.84 21.03 -15.56
CA ARG A 175 6.77 21.95 -14.89
C ARG A 175 7.46 22.88 -15.89
N ASP A 176 7.92 22.30 -17.00
CA ASP A 176 8.73 22.99 -17.99
C ASP A 176 7.88 23.60 -19.13
N ARG A 177 6.54 23.52 -18.99
CA ARG A 177 5.57 24.07 -19.96
C ARG A 177 5.83 23.60 -21.40
N GLN A 178 5.83 22.26 -21.58
CA GLN A 178 6.07 21.63 -22.85
C GLN A 178 4.80 21.02 -23.43
N ALA A 179 4.55 21.26 -24.71
CA ALA A 179 3.50 20.56 -25.46
C ALA A 179 3.96 19.13 -25.81
N LEU A 180 3.03 18.21 -25.76
CA LEU A 180 3.27 16.79 -25.98
C LEU A 180 2.46 16.28 -27.18
N ARG A 181 2.96 15.25 -27.85
CA ARG A 181 2.20 14.48 -28.84
C ARG A 181 2.17 13.02 -28.46
N PHE A 182 0.98 12.44 -28.47
CA PHE A 182 0.75 11.00 -28.21
C PHE A 182 -0.57 10.52 -28.78
N THR A 183 -0.68 9.20 -28.95
CA THR A 183 -1.94 8.54 -29.34
C THR A 183 -2.75 8.19 -28.10
N TYR A 184 -3.99 8.63 -28.04
CA TYR A 184 -4.95 8.30 -26.97
C TYR A 184 -6.03 7.33 -27.46
N CYS A 185 -6.24 6.23 -26.72
CA CYS A 185 -7.18 5.17 -27.06
C CYS A 185 -8.29 5.07 -26.00
N PRO A 186 -9.31 5.93 -25.99
CA PRO A 186 -10.43 5.82 -25.07
C PRO A 186 -11.22 4.53 -25.34
N TYR A 187 -11.68 3.87 -24.28
CA TYR A 187 -12.46 2.65 -24.44
C TYR A 187 -13.79 2.92 -25.19
N GLY A 188 -14.12 2.04 -26.14
CA GLY A 188 -15.34 2.15 -26.96
C GLY A 188 -15.35 3.32 -27.94
N LYS A 189 -14.22 3.98 -28.18
CA LYS A 189 -14.08 5.09 -29.14
C LYS A 189 -12.84 4.91 -30.01
N PRO A 190 -12.79 5.50 -31.21
CA PRO A 190 -11.59 5.48 -32.05
C PRO A 190 -10.38 6.07 -31.34
N LYS A 191 -9.20 5.56 -31.69
CA LYS A 191 -7.94 6.17 -31.31
C LYS A 191 -7.79 7.57 -31.90
N ARG A 192 -7.13 8.46 -31.20
CA ARG A 192 -6.87 9.82 -31.65
C ARG A 192 -5.43 10.20 -31.35
N ASP A 193 -4.78 10.83 -32.32
CA ASP A 193 -3.51 11.47 -32.08
C ASP A 193 -3.77 12.89 -31.56
N LEU A 194 -3.13 13.24 -30.47
CA LEU A 194 -3.38 14.49 -29.77
C LEU A 194 -2.08 15.29 -29.65
N THR A 195 -2.15 16.57 -29.98
CA THR A 195 -1.24 17.56 -29.42
C THR A 195 -1.83 18.00 -28.10
N PHE A 196 -1.09 17.80 -27.02
CA PHE A 196 -1.60 17.93 -25.66
C PHE A 196 -0.73 18.89 -24.84
N HIS A 197 -1.37 19.86 -24.21
CA HIS A 197 -0.74 20.80 -23.29
C HIS A 197 -1.09 20.33 -21.86
N PRO A 198 -0.23 19.59 -21.19
CA PRO A 198 -0.52 19.01 -19.88
C PRO A 198 -0.49 20.09 -18.80
N HIS A 199 -1.49 20.09 -17.91
CA HIS A 199 -1.63 21.12 -16.89
C HIS A 199 -1.57 20.55 -15.46
N TYR A 200 -2.10 19.34 -15.23
CA TYR A 200 -2.23 18.79 -13.89
C TYR A 200 -2.28 17.26 -13.90
N LEU A 201 -1.71 16.64 -12.87
CA LEU A 201 -1.77 15.20 -12.63
C LEU A 201 -2.62 14.92 -11.39
N LYS A 202 -3.53 13.95 -11.48
CA LYS A 202 -4.37 13.52 -10.34
C LYS A 202 -4.50 12.02 -10.29
N GLU A 203 -4.27 11.47 -9.09
CA GLU A 203 -4.65 10.10 -8.79
C GLU A 203 -6.07 10.07 -8.19
N TYR A 204 -6.88 9.14 -8.68
CA TYR A 204 -8.18 8.85 -8.11
C TYR A 204 -8.56 7.38 -8.35
N ASN A 205 -8.99 6.72 -7.29
CA ASN A 205 -9.44 5.32 -7.31
C ASN A 205 -8.41 4.40 -8.01
N LEU A 206 -7.16 4.48 -7.54
CA LEU A 206 -6.00 3.70 -8.04
C LEU A 206 -5.75 3.86 -9.55
N ARG A 207 -6.09 5.01 -10.14
CA ARG A 207 -5.80 5.34 -11.52
C ARG A 207 -5.27 6.78 -11.62
N TRP A 208 -4.29 6.96 -12.47
CA TRP A 208 -3.72 8.27 -12.76
C TRP A 208 -4.36 8.92 -13.99
N PHE A 209 -4.57 10.22 -13.88
CA PHE A 209 -5.13 11.07 -14.92
C PHE A 209 -4.23 12.28 -15.16
N VAL A 210 -4.07 12.65 -16.43
CA VAL A 210 -3.51 13.94 -16.82
C VAL A 210 -4.61 14.83 -17.37
N PHE A 211 -4.66 16.04 -16.85
CA PHE A 211 -5.58 17.10 -17.28
C PHE A 211 -4.81 18.09 -18.13
N GLY A 212 -5.44 18.59 -19.16
CA GLY A 212 -4.81 19.55 -20.05
C GLY A 212 -5.74 20.07 -21.13
N LEU A 213 -5.16 20.75 -22.10
CA LEU A 213 -5.80 21.13 -23.35
C LEU A 213 -5.34 20.17 -24.43
N ALA A 214 -6.28 19.50 -25.10
CA ALA A 214 -5.99 18.64 -26.23
C ALA A 214 -6.42 19.33 -27.53
N ILE A 215 -5.59 19.22 -28.55
CA ILE A 215 -5.89 19.61 -29.94
C ILE A 215 -5.87 18.31 -30.74
N ASP A 216 -6.98 17.96 -31.38
CA ASP A 216 -7.06 16.79 -32.25
C ASP A 216 -6.52 17.06 -33.66
N ASP A 217 -6.43 16.03 -34.49
CA ASP A 217 -5.91 16.16 -35.87
C ASP A 217 -6.79 17.06 -36.77
N ASN A 218 -8.00 17.41 -36.36
CA ASN A 218 -8.88 18.36 -37.05
C ASN A 218 -8.69 19.80 -36.54
N GLY A 219 -7.75 20.02 -35.61
CA GLY A 219 -7.53 21.30 -34.97
C GLY A 219 -8.58 21.69 -33.91
N GLN A 220 -9.49 20.77 -33.55
CA GLN A 220 -10.50 21.04 -32.53
C GLN A 220 -9.87 20.99 -31.15
N GLN A 221 -10.10 22.07 -30.38
CA GLN A 221 -9.62 22.18 -29.01
C GLN A 221 -10.63 21.59 -28.02
N HIS A 222 -10.11 20.81 -27.08
CA HIS A 222 -10.87 20.23 -25.95
C HIS A 222 -10.23 20.65 -24.63
N HIS A 223 -10.93 21.46 -23.84
CA HIS A 223 -10.43 21.92 -22.55
C HIS A 223 -11.55 22.00 -21.49
N PRO A 224 -11.40 21.45 -20.30
CA PRO A 224 -10.31 20.52 -19.95
C PRO A 224 -10.47 19.18 -20.67
N ASN A 225 -9.38 18.61 -21.13
CA ASN A 225 -9.35 17.23 -21.58
C ASN A 225 -8.74 16.38 -20.47
N ILE A 226 -9.35 15.21 -20.22
CA ILE A 226 -8.95 14.27 -19.19
C ILE A 226 -8.47 12.99 -19.86
N CYS A 227 -7.20 12.68 -19.74
CA CYS A 227 -6.62 11.45 -20.26
C CYS A 227 -6.19 10.54 -19.10
N ALA A 228 -6.78 9.33 -19.03
CA ALA A 228 -6.27 8.29 -18.14
C ALA A 228 -4.96 7.73 -18.73
N LEU A 229 -3.91 7.61 -17.90
CA LEU A 229 -2.57 7.21 -18.36
C LEU A 229 -2.57 5.82 -19.02
N ASP A 230 -3.34 4.88 -18.50
CA ASP A 230 -3.47 3.51 -19.01
C ASP A 230 -4.02 3.42 -20.44
N ARG A 231 -4.57 4.53 -20.96
CA ARG A 231 -5.11 4.65 -22.32
C ARG A 231 -4.20 5.39 -23.30
N ILE A 232 -3.08 5.89 -22.87
CA ILE A 232 -2.03 6.44 -23.73
C ILE A 232 -1.32 5.28 -24.40
N LYS A 233 -1.07 5.37 -25.69
CA LYS A 233 -0.39 4.33 -26.48
C LYS A 233 0.87 4.86 -27.12
N GLY A 234 1.89 3.99 -27.15
CA GLY A 234 3.20 4.35 -27.71
C GLY A 234 3.99 5.33 -26.84
N LYS A 235 4.91 6.04 -27.46
CA LYS A 235 5.77 7.02 -26.80
C LYS A 235 5.11 8.38 -26.75
N ILE A 236 5.32 9.10 -25.67
CA ILE A 236 5.04 10.53 -25.59
C ILE A 236 6.24 11.28 -26.16
N VAL A 237 5.98 12.22 -27.06
CA VAL A 237 7.02 13.05 -27.70
C VAL A 237 6.78 14.50 -27.33
N VAL A 238 7.83 15.19 -26.91
CA VAL A 238 7.81 16.65 -26.72
C VAL A 238 7.79 17.33 -28.08
N VAL A 239 6.90 18.30 -28.27
CA VAL A 239 6.77 19.05 -29.53
C VAL A 239 7.36 20.46 -29.35
N GLU A 240 8.63 20.59 -29.61
CA GLU A 240 9.37 21.86 -29.43
C GLU A 240 8.87 23.00 -30.34
N THR A 241 8.27 22.66 -31.48
CA THR A 241 7.76 23.64 -32.45
C THR A 241 6.38 24.19 -32.08
N THR A 242 5.75 23.66 -31.05
CA THR A 242 4.39 24.07 -30.61
C THR A 242 4.51 24.91 -29.35
N GLU A 243 4.02 26.14 -29.41
CA GLU A 243 3.92 27.00 -28.24
C GLU A 243 2.96 26.38 -27.21
N TYR A 244 3.41 26.35 -25.95
CA TYR A 244 2.60 25.80 -24.86
C TYR A 244 1.43 26.72 -24.51
N ILE A 245 0.24 26.16 -24.47
CA ILE A 245 -0.98 26.86 -24.05
C ILE A 245 -1.22 26.61 -22.56
N PRO A 246 -1.10 27.65 -21.70
CA PRO A 246 -1.33 27.52 -20.27
C PRO A 246 -2.79 27.24 -19.92
N SER A 247 -3.04 26.69 -18.77
CA SER A 247 -4.39 26.47 -18.26
C SER A 247 -5.10 27.80 -17.91
N THR A 248 -6.37 27.89 -18.25
CA THR A 248 -7.29 28.91 -17.72
C THR A 248 -8.02 28.41 -16.47
N ILE A 249 -7.81 27.13 -16.07
CA ILE A 249 -8.42 26.51 -14.90
C ILE A 249 -7.45 26.58 -13.73
N ASP A 250 -7.93 27.01 -12.58
CA ASP A 250 -7.23 26.87 -11.31
C ASP A 250 -7.44 25.46 -10.74
N TYR A 251 -6.47 24.59 -10.97
CA TYR A 251 -6.53 23.20 -10.47
C TYR A 251 -6.38 23.09 -8.94
N SER A 252 -6.01 24.14 -8.24
CA SER A 252 -5.98 24.15 -6.77
C SER A 252 -7.39 24.05 -6.18
N THR A 253 -8.39 24.53 -6.90
CA THR A 253 -9.81 24.56 -6.48
C THR A 253 -10.74 23.76 -7.40
N TYR A 254 -10.28 23.38 -8.58
CA TYR A 254 -11.10 22.72 -9.61
C TYR A 254 -11.85 21.48 -9.13
N PHE A 255 -11.25 20.70 -8.22
CA PHE A 255 -11.85 19.48 -7.69
C PHE A 255 -12.64 19.70 -6.39
N ASP A 256 -12.73 20.95 -5.92
CA ASP A 256 -13.33 21.29 -4.65
C ASP A 256 -14.83 21.05 -4.58
N ASP A 257 -15.45 20.99 -5.73
CA ASP A 257 -16.90 20.94 -5.86
C ASP A 257 -17.41 19.59 -6.36
N ILE A 258 -16.53 18.60 -6.52
CA ILE A 258 -16.89 17.27 -7.04
C ILE A 258 -16.29 16.14 -6.21
N VAL A 259 -16.92 14.98 -6.26
CA VAL A 259 -16.31 13.71 -5.87
C VAL A 259 -15.59 13.13 -7.09
N GLY A 260 -14.31 12.75 -6.93
CA GLY A 260 -13.55 12.13 -8.03
C GLY A 260 -12.91 13.11 -9.01
N VAL A 261 -13.08 12.84 -10.30
CA VAL A 261 -12.33 13.52 -11.38
C VAL A 261 -13.20 14.07 -12.51
N THR A 262 -14.51 13.72 -12.54
CA THR A 262 -15.40 14.09 -13.65
C THR A 262 -16.25 15.30 -13.31
N HIS A 263 -15.99 16.41 -13.98
CA HIS A 263 -16.89 17.56 -14.01
C HIS A 263 -17.98 17.38 -15.06
N ILE A 264 -19.20 17.78 -14.74
CA ILE A 264 -20.29 17.87 -15.69
C ILE A 264 -20.48 19.36 -16.01
N ASN A 265 -20.20 19.73 -17.27
CA ASN A 265 -20.30 21.13 -17.69
C ASN A 265 -21.73 21.66 -17.56
N GLY A 266 -21.87 22.85 -16.96
CA GLY A 266 -23.14 23.52 -16.78
C GLY A 266 -23.95 23.13 -15.54
N ASP A 267 -23.56 22.07 -14.82
CA ASP A 267 -24.22 21.71 -13.57
C ASP A 267 -23.80 22.62 -12.43
N LYS A 268 -24.76 22.87 -11.53
CA LYS A 268 -24.55 23.70 -10.33
C LYS A 268 -24.38 22.80 -9.10
N LYS A 269 -23.68 23.34 -8.11
CA LYS A 269 -23.61 22.75 -6.78
C LYS A 269 -24.99 22.51 -6.20
N LYS A 270 -25.16 21.39 -5.52
CA LYS A 270 -26.37 21.04 -4.78
C LYS A 270 -26.00 20.66 -3.37
N ILE A 271 -26.83 21.05 -2.43
CA ILE A 271 -26.76 20.54 -1.06
C ILE A 271 -27.48 19.19 -1.07
N ILE A 272 -26.77 18.17 -0.68
CA ILE A 272 -27.25 16.80 -0.60
C ILE A 272 -27.23 16.40 0.87
N GLU A 273 -28.40 16.15 1.42
CA GLU A 273 -28.54 15.65 2.77
C GLU A 273 -28.65 14.12 2.74
N ILE A 274 -27.91 13.49 3.63
CA ILE A 274 -27.76 12.03 3.71
C ILE A 274 -28.09 11.63 5.14
N GLU A 275 -29.21 10.94 5.31
CA GLU A 275 -29.58 10.32 6.58
C GLU A 275 -29.10 8.89 6.62
N THR A 276 -28.49 8.51 7.73
CA THR A 276 -28.05 7.13 7.98
C THR A 276 -29.09 6.41 8.83
N LYS A 277 -29.34 5.13 8.51
CA LYS A 277 -30.37 4.30 9.18
C LYS A 277 -29.80 3.36 10.25
N ASP A 278 -28.48 3.35 10.42
CA ASP A 278 -27.78 2.59 11.45
C ASP A 278 -26.50 3.29 11.91
N TYR A 279 -26.06 2.94 13.12
CA TYR A 279 -24.90 3.55 13.77
C TYR A 279 -23.58 3.24 13.05
N TYR A 280 -23.44 2.05 12.49
CA TYR A 280 -22.23 1.65 11.77
C TYR A 280 -22.02 2.52 10.55
N THR A 281 -23.05 2.70 9.73
CA THR A 281 -23.01 3.59 8.56
C THR A 281 -22.76 5.04 8.94
N TYR A 282 -23.38 5.51 10.04
CA TYR A 282 -23.10 6.85 10.57
C TYR A 282 -21.62 7.03 10.89
N MET A 283 -21.02 6.07 11.62
CA MET A 283 -19.60 6.13 11.96
C MET A 283 -18.68 6.00 10.76
N ARG A 284 -19.02 5.17 9.76
CA ARG A 284 -18.26 5.10 8.50
C ARG A 284 -18.18 6.43 7.79
N ILE A 285 -19.31 7.15 7.68
CA ILE A 285 -19.35 8.48 7.04
C ILE A 285 -18.66 9.52 7.90
N LEU A 286 -18.78 9.45 9.22
CA LEU A 286 -18.13 10.36 10.15
C LEU A 286 -16.60 10.26 10.09
N THR A 287 -16.08 9.03 10.08
CA THR A 287 -14.62 8.78 10.14
C THR A 287 -13.96 8.84 8.77
N LYS A 288 -14.69 8.57 7.68
CA LYS A 288 -14.24 8.72 6.31
C LYS A 288 -15.22 9.62 5.55
N GLN A 289 -14.92 10.92 5.55
CA GLN A 289 -15.77 11.92 4.91
C GLN A 289 -15.99 11.60 3.42
N LEU A 290 -17.23 11.76 2.96
CA LEU A 290 -17.61 11.60 1.56
C LEU A 290 -17.04 12.71 0.68
N HIS A 291 -16.95 13.90 1.25
CA HIS A 291 -16.41 15.08 0.59
C HIS A 291 -15.94 16.09 1.63
N LYS A 292 -14.99 16.96 1.29
CA LYS A 292 -14.45 17.99 2.20
C LYS A 292 -15.48 19.01 2.68
N SER A 293 -16.58 19.21 1.93
CA SER A 293 -17.70 20.08 2.35
C SER A 293 -18.66 19.44 3.35
N GLN A 294 -18.38 18.19 3.79
CA GLN A 294 -19.27 17.47 4.70
C GLN A 294 -19.46 18.19 6.02
N LYS A 295 -20.72 18.33 6.41
CA LYS A 295 -21.14 18.86 7.71
C LYS A 295 -22.06 17.88 8.40
N ILE A 296 -22.00 17.83 9.73
CA ILE A 296 -22.97 17.10 10.54
C ILE A 296 -24.19 17.99 10.68
N VAL A 297 -25.34 17.56 10.14
CA VAL A 297 -26.63 18.22 10.29
C VAL A 297 -27.33 17.75 11.56
N GLN A 298 -27.25 16.45 11.83
CA GLN A 298 -27.78 15.85 13.06
C GLN A 298 -26.79 14.78 13.54
N GLN A 299 -26.37 14.88 14.79
CA GLN A 299 -25.61 13.80 15.43
C GLN A 299 -26.47 12.56 15.57
N TRP A 300 -25.82 11.43 15.74
CA TRP A 300 -26.52 10.16 15.93
C TRP A 300 -27.51 10.23 17.08
N ASN A 301 -28.76 9.91 16.79
CA ASN A 301 -29.83 9.82 17.78
C ASN A 301 -30.21 8.34 18.00
N SER A 302 -29.88 7.82 19.17
CA SER A 302 -30.13 6.40 19.51
C SER A 302 -31.62 6.05 19.61
N ARG A 303 -32.50 7.04 19.88
CA ARG A 303 -33.96 6.79 19.97
C ARG A 303 -34.54 6.57 18.58
N ASN A 304 -34.22 7.45 17.64
CA ASN A 304 -34.72 7.38 16.27
C ASN A 304 -33.84 6.50 15.37
N ARG A 305 -32.66 6.10 15.84
CA ARG A 305 -31.65 5.34 15.11
C ARG A 305 -31.25 6.00 13.77
N THR A 306 -31.10 7.32 13.80
CA THR A 306 -30.70 8.12 12.63
C THR A 306 -29.65 9.15 13.01
N GLY A 307 -28.82 9.51 12.01
CA GLY A 307 -27.96 10.67 12.01
C GLY A 307 -27.91 11.25 10.61
N ARG A 308 -27.59 12.55 10.47
CA ARG A 308 -27.66 13.20 9.18
C ARG A 308 -26.43 14.05 8.91
N PHE A 309 -25.94 13.94 7.67
CA PHE A 309 -24.86 14.73 7.10
C PHE A 309 -25.37 15.57 5.92
N SER A 310 -24.66 16.63 5.59
CA SER A 310 -24.83 17.32 4.32
C SER A 310 -23.50 17.47 3.62
N ILE A 311 -23.51 17.43 2.30
CA ILE A 311 -22.41 17.78 1.42
C ILE A 311 -22.88 18.78 0.37
N GLU A 312 -21.99 19.66 -0.08
CA GLU A 312 -22.27 20.63 -1.14
C GLU A 312 -21.35 20.34 -2.32
N VAL A 313 -21.91 19.77 -3.40
CA VAL A 313 -21.14 19.26 -4.54
C VAL A 313 -21.94 19.39 -5.85
N ILE A 314 -21.24 19.37 -6.98
CA ILE A 314 -21.81 19.11 -8.31
C ILE A 314 -22.00 17.60 -8.46
N PRO A 315 -23.25 17.10 -8.58
CA PRO A 315 -23.48 15.67 -8.69
C PRO A 315 -22.87 15.10 -9.97
N ASN A 316 -22.18 13.98 -9.84
CA ASN A 316 -21.58 13.23 -10.95
C ASN A 316 -21.73 11.72 -10.75
N LYS A 317 -21.19 10.92 -11.66
CA LYS A 317 -21.29 9.45 -11.60
C LYS A 317 -20.49 8.86 -10.44
N GLU A 318 -19.37 9.46 -10.08
CA GLU A 318 -18.54 9.03 -8.95
C GLU A 318 -19.29 9.21 -7.64
N LEU A 319 -19.97 10.34 -7.46
CA LEU A 319 -20.85 10.55 -6.31
C LEU A 319 -22.00 9.55 -6.26
N LEU A 320 -22.66 9.30 -7.40
CA LEU A 320 -23.74 8.32 -7.50
C LEU A 320 -23.24 6.94 -7.04
N GLY A 321 -22.11 6.47 -7.60
CA GLY A 321 -21.50 5.20 -7.22
C GLY A 321 -21.15 5.13 -5.75
N LEU A 322 -20.58 6.22 -5.18
CA LEU A 322 -20.25 6.32 -3.76
C LEU A 322 -21.50 6.21 -2.89
N LEU A 323 -22.59 6.93 -3.21
CA LEU A 323 -23.82 6.85 -2.45
C LEU A 323 -24.49 5.48 -2.56
N MET A 324 -24.49 4.87 -3.73
CA MET A 324 -25.03 3.52 -3.94
C MET A 324 -24.26 2.44 -3.17
N SER A 325 -22.98 2.64 -2.84
CA SER A 325 -22.19 1.70 -2.04
C SER A 325 -22.66 1.56 -0.59
N PHE A 326 -23.55 2.41 -0.14
CA PHE A 326 -24.19 2.31 1.17
C PHE A 326 -25.53 1.56 1.13
N GLU A 327 -25.96 1.10 -0.06
CA GLU A 327 -27.17 0.30 -0.26
C GLU A 327 -28.42 0.97 0.35
N ASN A 328 -29.18 0.26 1.18
CA ASN A 328 -30.39 0.76 1.87
C ASN A 328 -30.10 1.40 3.24
N HIS A 329 -28.83 1.49 3.61
CA HIS A 329 -28.41 2.05 4.91
C HIS A 329 -28.42 3.58 4.96
N ILE A 330 -28.66 4.23 3.81
CA ILE A 330 -28.80 5.68 3.73
C ILE A 330 -30.12 6.06 3.05
N GLU A 331 -30.55 7.30 3.30
CA GLU A 331 -31.64 7.96 2.56
C GLU A 331 -31.18 9.36 2.15
N ILE A 332 -31.51 9.72 0.92
CA ILE A 332 -31.13 11.03 0.36
C ILE A 332 -32.32 12.00 0.49
N PHE A 333 -32.02 13.20 0.99
CA PHE A 333 -32.98 14.28 1.14
C PHE A 333 -32.55 15.51 0.34
N GLY A 334 -33.43 16.50 0.29
CA GLY A 334 -33.17 17.76 -0.38
C GLY A 334 -33.41 17.71 -1.90
N THR A 335 -32.86 18.70 -2.62
CA THR A 335 -33.11 18.93 -4.04
C THR A 335 -32.56 17.83 -4.96
N TYR A 336 -31.60 17.05 -4.47
CA TYR A 336 -30.98 15.98 -5.25
C TYR A 336 -31.75 14.66 -5.18
N ARG A 337 -32.66 14.46 -4.22
CA ARG A 337 -33.42 13.21 -4.00
C ARG A 337 -34.04 12.67 -5.29
N LYS A 338 -34.86 13.47 -5.96
CA LYS A 338 -35.55 13.04 -7.21
C LYS A 338 -34.57 12.65 -8.32
N THR A 339 -33.44 13.35 -8.42
CA THR A 339 -32.40 13.03 -9.39
C THR A 339 -31.74 11.70 -9.06
N PHE A 340 -31.38 11.48 -7.78
CA PHE A 340 -30.80 10.23 -7.30
C PHE A 340 -31.73 9.05 -7.55
N GLU A 341 -32.99 9.13 -7.14
CA GLU A 341 -33.98 8.07 -7.35
C GLU A 341 -34.15 7.74 -8.84
N ARG A 342 -34.19 8.76 -9.71
CA ARG A 342 -34.28 8.55 -11.15
C ARG A 342 -33.06 7.80 -11.72
N GLU A 343 -31.85 8.17 -11.31
CA GLU A 343 -30.63 7.52 -11.78
C GLU A 343 -30.52 6.06 -11.24
N VAL A 344 -30.89 5.83 -10.00
CA VAL A 344 -30.96 4.48 -9.41
C VAL A 344 -32.00 3.62 -10.16
N ASN A 345 -33.19 4.17 -10.45
CA ASN A 345 -34.22 3.46 -11.22
C ASN A 345 -33.78 3.13 -12.66
N LYS A 346 -33.03 4.01 -13.30
CA LYS A 346 -32.42 3.70 -14.62
C LYS A 346 -31.50 2.50 -14.53
N ILE A 347 -30.62 2.48 -13.53
CA ILE A 347 -29.70 1.37 -13.32
C ILE A 347 -30.47 0.09 -13.04
N TYR A 348 -31.46 0.13 -12.14
CA TYR A 348 -32.33 -1.04 -11.84
C TYR A 348 -33.01 -1.59 -13.09
N ASN A 349 -33.60 -0.75 -13.92
CA ASN A 349 -34.29 -1.16 -15.14
C ASN A 349 -33.34 -1.76 -16.19
N LEU A 350 -32.09 -1.23 -16.29
CA LEU A 350 -31.07 -1.81 -17.15
C LEU A 350 -30.70 -3.23 -16.71
N TYR A 351 -30.52 -3.45 -15.41
CA TYR A 351 -30.26 -4.80 -14.90
C TYR A 351 -31.43 -5.74 -15.08
N LYS A 352 -32.64 -5.30 -14.78
CA LYS A 352 -33.85 -6.09 -14.96
C LYS A 352 -34.06 -6.54 -16.43
N ASN A 353 -33.83 -5.65 -17.40
CA ASN A 353 -33.99 -5.96 -18.82
C ASN A 353 -32.84 -6.82 -19.39
N ASN A 354 -31.68 -6.88 -18.73
CA ASN A 354 -30.57 -7.74 -19.13
C ASN A 354 -30.60 -9.13 -18.47
N LEU A 355 -31.47 -9.35 -17.49
CA LEU A 355 -31.66 -10.62 -16.79
C LEU A 355 -32.88 -11.43 -17.30
N LEU A 356 -33.66 -10.86 -18.21
CA LEU A 356 -34.77 -11.50 -18.94
C LEU A 356 -34.38 -11.74 -20.41
#